data_779732abd49ffbbc68cdb59dad60b144
#
_entry.id   779732abd49ffbbc68cdb59dad60b144
#
_cell.length_a   1.000
_cell.length_b   1.000
_cell.length_c   1.000
_cell.angle_alpha   90.00
_cell.angle_beta   90.00
_cell.angle_gamma   90.00
#
_symmetry.space_group_name_H-M   'P 1'
#
loop_
_entity.id
_entity.type
_entity.pdbx_description
1 polymer ?
#
loop_
_entity_poly.entity_id
_entity_poly.type
_entity_poly.pdbx_seq_one_letter_code
_entity_poly.pdbx_strand_id
1 'polypeptide(L)'
;QAVAEELGQTPSVTEWKALDDRFGITTIVRHFDSWTNAIDAAGLERRDWSGENHPRYIDGESHHYGPQWDQQREVAIQADNEQCRRCGLTRDEHYVLFDCDLAAHHIRPFRECRNTGLSYAEANAQDNLMALCCECHPTVEANGL
;
A
#
# COMPACT_ATOMS: atom_id res chain seq x y z
N GLN A 1 -13.12 -8.52 17.92
CA GLN A 1 -14.10 -9.62 17.72
C GLN A 1 -15.48 -9.07 17.34
N ALA A 2 -16.12 -8.20 18.13
CA ALA A 2 -17.46 -7.67 17.84
C ALA A 2 -17.63 -7.12 16.42
N VAL A 3 -16.67 -6.36 15.92
CA VAL A 3 -16.69 -5.83 14.53
C VAL A 3 -16.60 -6.97 13.50
N ALA A 4 -15.83 -8.02 13.78
CA ALA A 4 -15.73 -9.17 12.88
C ALA A 4 -17.05 -9.98 12.86
N GLU A 5 -17.72 -10.10 13.99
CA GLU A 5 -19.04 -10.73 14.08
C GLU A 5 -20.11 -9.95 13.32
N GLU A 6 -20.09 -8.62 13.40
CA GLU A 6 -20.99 -7.74 12.65
C GLU A 6 -20.78 -7.81 11.15
N LEU A 7 -19.50 -7.86 10.71
CA LEU A 7 -19.13 -7.97 9.29
C LEU A 7 -19.27 -9.39 8.73
N GLY A 8 -19.32 -10.42 9.58
CA GLY A 8 -19.22 -11.83 9.17
C GLY A 8 -17.84 -12.20 8.60
N GLN A 9 -16.82 -11.36 8.79
CA GLN A 9 -15.45 -11.55 8.29
C GLN A 9 -14.46 -10.70 9.09
N THR A 10 -13.17 -11.02 8.99
CA THR A 10 -12.11 -10.23 9.59
C THR A 10 -12.08 -8.82 9.01
N PRO A 11 -12.13 -7.76 9.84
CA PRO A 11 -12.17 -6.39 9.35
C PRO A 11 -10.83 -5.95 8.77
N SER A 12 -10.88 -5.15 7.71
CA SER A 12 -9.76 -4.29 7.30
C SER A 12 -9.65 -3.08 8.25
N VAL A 13 -8.53 -2.37 8.19
CA VAL A 13 -8.36 -1.09 8.93
C VAL A 13 -9.45 -0.07 8.58
N THR A 14 -9.83 0.01 7.32
CA THR A 14 -10.85 0.94 6.84
C THR A 14 -12.23 0.60 7.38
N GLU A 15 -12.61 -0.68 7.36
CA GLU A 15 -13.88 -1.15 7.92
C GLU A 15 -13.92 -1.00 9.45
N TRP A 16 -12.80 -1.27 10.11
CA TRP A 16 -12.67 -1.02 11.55
C TRP A 16 -12.92 0.46 11.88
N LYS A 17 -12.23 1.38 11.18
CA LYS A 17 -12.40 2.84 11.39
C LYS A 17 -13.84 3.30 11.15
N ALA A 18 -14.57 2.64 10.26
CA ALA A 18 -15.95 2.98 9.94
C ALA A 18 -16.96 2.50 10.98
N LEU A 19 -16.69 1.40 11.66
CA LEU A 19 -17.63 0.73 12.57
C LEU A 19 -17.31 0.92 14.05
N ASP A 20 -16.05 1.16 14.41
CA ASP A 20 -15.63 1.33 15.80
C ASP A 20 -14.64 2.49 15.94
N ASP A 21 -15.12 3.62 16.45
CA ASP A 21 -14.35 4.83 16.72
C ASP A 21 -13.77 4.90 18.14
N ARG A 22 -14.12 3.92 19.01
CA ARG A 22 -13.72 3.90 20.44
C ARG A 22 -12.21 3.81 20.61
N PHE A 23 -11.52 3.12 19.70
CA PHE A 23 -10.08 2.97 19.72
C PHE A 23 -9.49 3.31 18.35
N GLY A 24 -8.70 4.38 18.27
CA GLY A 24 -7.97 4.69 17.08
C GLY A 24 -6.98 3.59 16.68
N ILE A 25 -6.76 3.41 15.39
CA ILE A 25 -5.82 2.41 14.85
C ILE A 25 -4.42 2.53 15.48
N THR A 26 -3.97 3.75 15.75
CA THR A 26 -2.69 4.04 16.40
C THR A 26 -2.58 3.39 17.78
N THR A 27 -3.69 3.35 18.53
CA THR A 27 -3.74 2.71 19.87
C THR A 27 -3.59 1.19 19.74
N ILE A 28 -4.26 0.61 18.75
CA ILE A 28 -4.19 -0.84 18.45
C ILE A 28 -2.76 -1.20 18.03
N VAL A 29 -2.17 -0.48 17.08
CA VAL A 29 -0.81 -0.74 16.60
C VAL A 29 0.21 -0.55 17.72
N ARG A 30 0.06 0.46 18.59
CA ARG A 30 0.94 0.64 19.76
C ARG A 30 0.87 -0.53 20.75
N HIS A 31 -0.28 -1.19 20.87
CA HIS A 31 -0.47 -2.29 21.82
C HIS A 31 -0.07 -3.66 21.26
N PHE A 32 -0.27 -3.86 19.97
CA PHE A 32 -0.05 -5.15 19.30
C PHE A 32 1.11 -5.13 18.28
N ASP A 33 1.82 -4.02 18.14
CA ASP A 33 2.89 -3.74 17.19
C ASP A 33 2.44 -3.64 15.72
N SER A 34 1.36 -4.29 15.34
CA SER A 34 0.76 -4.19 14.01
C SER A 34 -0.73 -4.53 14.02
N TRP A 35 -1.44 -4.15 12.95
CA TRP A 35 -2.83 -4.56 12.73
C TRP A 35 -2.93 -6.09 12.59
N THR A 36 -2.00 -6.69 11.90
CA THR A 36 -1.94 -8.14 11.68
C THR A 36 -1.81 -8.91 12.99
N ASN A 37 -0.92 -8.46 13.88
CA ASN A 37 -0.78 -9.04 15.22
C ASN A 37 -2.04 -8.89 16.07
N ALA A 38 -2.76 -7.77 15.92
CA ALA A 38 -4.03 -7.56 16.59
C ALA A 38 -5.12 -8.53 16.10
N ILE A 39 -5.15 -8.83 14.81
CA ILE A 39 -6.03 -9.85 14.20
C ILE A 39 -5.71 -11.24 14.77
N ASP A 40 -4.43 -11.61 14.80
CA ASP A 40 -3.98 -12.89 15.35
C ASP A 40 -4.31 -13.01 16.84
N ALA A 41 -4.05 -11.96 17.63
CA ALA A 41 -4.40 -11.91 19.07
C ALA A 41 -5.91 -11.99 19.33
N ALA A 42 -6.72 -11.53 18.39
CA ALA A 42 -8.18 -11.68 18.43
C ALA A 42 -8.66 -13.09 18.03
N GLY A 43 -7.76 -13.98 17.58
CA GLY A 43 -8.10 -15.32 17.08
C GLY A 43 -8.88 -15.30 15.77
N LEU A 44 -8.71 -14.25 14.96
CA LEU A 44 -9.35 -14.09 13.67
C LEU A 44 -8.43 -14.57 12.54
N GLU A 45 -8.98 -15.20 11.52
CA GLU A 45 -8.23 -15.56 10.33
C GLU A 45 -7.85 -14.31 9.55
N ARG A 46 -6.60 -14.28 9.07
CA ARG A 46 -6.15 -13.21 8.15
C ARG A 46 -6.92 -13.31 6.84
N ARG A 47 -7.33 -12.18 6.29
CA ARG A 47 -7.89 -12.15 4.93
C ARG A 47 -6.82 -12.57 3.93
N ASP A 48 -7.20 -13.45 3.03
CA ASP A 48 -6.39 -13.73 1.84
C ASP A 48 -6.65 -12.62 0.80
N TRP A 49 -5.63 -11.78 0.60
CA TRP A 49 -5.61 -10.74 -0.42
C TRP A 49 -4.82 -11.17 -1.67
N SER A 50 -4.59 -12.47 -1.86
CA SER A 50 -3.89 -12.98 -3.04
C SER A 50 -4.83 -13.22 -4.23
N GLY A 51 -4.30 -13.05 -5.44
CA GLY A 51 -5.03 -13.34 -6.67
C GLY A 51 -6.42 -12.70 -6.73
N GLU A 52 -7.44 -13.49 -7.03
CA GLU A 52 -8.85 -13.07 -7.22
C GLU A 52 -9.47 -12.43 -5.96
N ASN A 53 -8.92 -12.71 -4.79
CA ASN A 53 -9.40 -12.14 -3.53
C ASN A 53 -8.92 -10.69 -3.30
N HIS A 54 -7.98 -10.20 -4.12
CA HIS A 54 -7.46 -8.84 -3.97
C HIS A 54 -8.49 -7.82 -4.52
N PRO A 55 -8.86 -6.76 -3.74
CA PRO A 55 -9.85 -5.77 -4.19
C PRO A 55 -9.52 -5.04 -5.50
N ARG A 56 -8.24 -5.07 -5.91
CA ARG A 56 -7.75 -4.48 -7.16
C ARG A 56 -7.40 -5.54 -8.21
N TYR A 57 -7.88 -6.79 -8.02
CA TYR A 57 -7.67 -7.84 -9.00
C TYR A 57 -8.50 -7.54 -10.27
N ILE A 58 -7.86 -7.53 -11.40
CA ILE A 58 -8.47 -7.37 -12.71
C ILE A 58 -7.91 -8.48 -13.60
N ASP A 59 -8.74 -9.45 -13.95
CA ASP A 59 -8.53 -10.48 -15.00
C ASP A 59 -7.25 -11.33 -14.92
N GLY A 60 -6.65 -11.51 -13.73
CA GLY A 60 -5.43 -12.32 -13.56
C GLY A 60 -4.17 -11.72 -14.15
N GLU A 61 -4.26 -10.60 -14.82
CA GLU A 61 -3.09 -9.80 -15.16
C GLU A 61 -2.68 -9.03 -13.90
N SER A 62 -1.70 -9.56 -13.16
CA SER A 62 -0.95 -8.75 -12.23
C SER A 62 -0.52 -7.50 -12.99
N HIS A 63 -0.63 -6.31 -12.39
CA HIS A 63 -0.11 -5.09 -12.98
C HIS A 63 1.40 -5.25 -13.16
N HIS A 64 1.79 -5.89 -14.27
CA HIS A 64 3.17 -6.22 -14.54
C HIS A 64 3.85 -4.96 -15.09
N TYR A 65 4.49 -4.20 -14.21
CA TYR A 65 5.28 -3.02 -14.58
C TYR A 65 6.55 -3.39 -15.38
N GLY A 66 6.67 -4.64 -15.82
CA GLY A 66 7.77 -5.13 -16.61
C GLY A 66 8.84 -5.89 -15.83
N PRO A 67 9.78 -6.56 -16.54
CA PRO A 67 10.69 -7.56 -15.95
C PRO A 67 11.71 -7.02 -14.95
N GLN A 68 11.91 -5.71 -14.89
CA GLN A 68 12.89 -5.07 -13.99
C GLN A 68 12.22 -4.19 -12.93
N TRP A 69 10.92 -4.36 -12.73
CA TRP A 69 10.14 -3.50 -11.84
C TRP A 69 10.69 -3.46 -10.41
N ASP A 70 11.00 -4.61 -9.82
CA ASP A 70 11.48 -4.66 -8.44
C ASP A 70 12.77 -3.87 -8.24
N GLN A 71 13.69 -3.94 -9.21
CA GLN A 71 14.92 -3.16 -9.19
C GLN A 71 14.66 -1.66 -9.38
N GLN A 72 13.80 -1.29 -10.32
CA GLN A 72 13.46 0.11 -10.60
C GLN A 72 12.71 0.75 -9.43
N ARG A 73 11.81 0.00 -8.80
CA ARG A 73 11.12 0.38 -7.58
C ARG A 73 12.11 0.66 -6.44
N GLU A 74 13.05 -0.24 -6.19
CA GLU A 74 14.05 -0.08 -5.14
C GLU A 74 14.93 1.16 -5.39
N VAL A 75 15.39 1.35 -6.61
CA VAL A 75 16.16 2.55 -7.00
C VAL A 75 15.36 3.83 -6.76
N ALA A 76 14.07 3.85 -7.06
CA ALA A 76 13.22 5.02 -6.82
C ALA A 76 13.05 5.32 -5.31
N ILE A 77 12.88 4.29 -4.49
CA ILE A 77 12.77 4.45 -3.02
C ILE A 77 14.09 4.99 -2.44
N GLN A 78 15.24 4.46 -2.89
CA GLN A 78 16.55 4.94 -2.47
C GLN A 78 16.84 6.37 -2.92
N ALA A 79 16.42 6.74 -4.13
CA ALA A 79 16.57 8.11 -4.65
C ALA A 79 15.79 9.14 -3.82
N ASP A 80 14.69 8.73 -3.21
CA ASP A 80 13.90 9.53 -2.29
C ASP A 80 14.39 9.40 -0.82
N ASN A 81 15.63 8.94 -0.61
CA ASN A 81 16.25 8.73 0.71
C ASN A 81 15.46 7.80 1.62
N GLU A 82 14.80 6.80 1.04
CA GLU A 82 13.93 5.85 1.75
C GLU A 82 12.83 6.53 2.58
N GLN A 83 12.27 7.61 2.05
CA GLN A 83 11.22 8.41 2.69
C GLN A 83 10.06 8.67 1.75
N CYS A 84 8.86 8.75 2.32
CA CYS A 84 7.70 9.24 1.59
C CYS A 84 7.91 10.70 1.16
N ARG A 85 7.94 10.99 -0.14
CA ARG A 85 8.15 12.34 -0.69
C ARG A 85 7.11 13.36 -0.23
N ARG A 86 5.95 12.91 0.21
CA ARG A 86 4.87 13.81 0.62
C ARG A 86 4.91 14.16 2.11
N CYS A 87 5.06 13.19 3.00
CA CYS A 87 4.99 13.40 4.45
C CYS A 87 6.30 13.18 5.19
N GLY A 88 7.36 12.69 4.51
CA GLY A 88 8.66 12.46 5.11
C GLY A 88 8.77 11.21 5.99
N LEU A 89 7.70 10.39 6.08
CA LEU A 89 7.73 9.13 6.83
C LEU A 89 8.82 8.22 6.25
N THR A 90 9.75 7.79 7.09
CA THR A 90 10.85 6.91 6.67
C THR A 90 10.34 5.48 6.39
N ARG A 91 11.09 4.73 5.59
CA ARG A 91 10.81 3.33 5.28
C ARG A 91 10.68 2.46 6.53
N ASP A 92 11.60 2.65 7.50
CA ASP A 92 11.59 1.91 8.75
C ASP A 92 10.35 2.24 9.60
N GLU A 93 10.02 3.53 9.74
CA GLU A 93 8.81 3.96 10.44
C GLU A 93 7.55 3.42 9.75
N HIS A 94 7.53 3.43 8.42
CA HIS A 94 6.40 2.89 7.65
C HIS A 94 6.23 1.40 7.87
N TYR A 95 7.35 0.65 7.90
CA TYR A 95 7.34 -0.78 8.18
C TYR A 95 6.81 -1.09 9.58
N VAL A 96 7.24 -0.33 10.59
CA VAL A 96 6.78 -0.47 11.98
C VAL A 96 5.27 -0.17 12.10
N LEU A 97 4.79 0.85 11.38
CA LEU A 97 3.39 1.29 11.49
C LEU A 97 2.42 0.41 10.67
N PHE A 98 2.83 -0.08 9.51
CA PHE A 98 1.92 -0.66 8.53
C PHE A 98 2.29 -2.09 8.08
N ASP A 99 3.43 -2.62 8.56
CA ASP A 99 3.93 -3.96 8.20
C ASP A 99 4.05 -4.16 6.67
N CYS A 100 4.38 -3.08 5.97
CA CYS A 100 4.60 -3.10 4.52
C CYS A 100 5.63 -2.05 4.10
N ASP A 101 6.17 -2.20 2.90
CA ASP A 101 7.16 -1.29 2.34
C ASP A 101 6.54 -0.05 1.69
N LEU A 102 7.34 1.01 1.51
CA LEU A 102 6.93 2.17 0.72
C LEU A 102 6.56 1.74 -0.71
N ALA A 103 5.58 2.41 -1.31
CA ALA A 103 5.20 2.20 -2.70
C ALA A 103 5.99 3.14 -3.63
N ALA A 104 6.45 2.64 -4.78
CA ALA A 104 6.89 3.50 -5.87
C ALA A 104 5.66 3.87 -6.72
N HIS A 105 5.30 5.15 -6.72
CA HIS A 105 4.17 5.70 -7.45
C HIS A 105 4.63 6.30 -8.79
N HIS A 106 3.89 6.03 -9.87
CA HIS A 106 4.14 6.63 -11.17
C HIS A 106 3.53 8.04 -11.22
N ILE A 107 4.37 9.06 -11.35
CA ILE A 107 3.95 10.48 -11.47
C ILE A 107 3.05 10.65 -12.70
N ARG A 108 3.49 10.18 -13.84
CA ARG A 108 2.65 9.96 -15.02
C ARG A 108 2.16 8.51 -14.98
N PRO A 109 0.83 8.26 -14.98
CA PRO A 109 0.28 6.92 -14.84
C PRO A 109 0.90 5.92 -15.82
N PHE A 110 1.31 4.75 -15.32
CA PHE A 110 1.97 3.72 -16.13
C PHE A 110 1.17 3.36 -17.38
N ARG A 111 -0.16 3.19 -17.26
CA ARG A 111 -1.06 2.91 -18.38
C ARG A 111 -0.98 4.01 -19.46
N GLU A 112 -0.91 5.27 -19.04
CA GLU A 112 -0.78 6.39 -19.97
C GLU A 112 0.55 6.35 -20.73
N CYS A 113 1.65 6.10 -20.02
CA CYS A 113 2.96 5.90 -20.63
C CYS A 113 2.92 4.78 -21.69
N ARG A 114 2.33 3.64 -21.36
CA ARG A 114 2.20 2.50 -22.28
C ARG A 114 1.30 2.81 -23.48
N ASN A 115 0.20 3.51 -23.28
CA ASN A 115 -0.71 3.92 -24.35
C ASN A 115 -0.05 4.90 -25.36
N THR A 116 0.94 5.65 -24.91
CA THR A 116 1.72 6.56 -25.78
C THR A 116 2.93 5.88 -26.43
N GLY A 117 3.09 4.55 -26.27
CA GLY A 117 4.12 3.75 -26.92
C GLY A 117 5.45 3.69 -26.18
N LEU A 118 5.57 4.25 -24.97
CA LEU A 118 6.78 4.14 -24.17
C LEU A 118 7.07 2.68 -23.80
N SER A 119 8.34 2.30 -23.79
CA SER A 119 8.79 1.01 -23.27
C SER A 119 8.56 0.88 -21.76
N TYR A 120 8.70 -0.30 -21.22
CA TYR A 120 8.66 -0.52 -19.75
C TYR A 120 9.73 0.31 -19.04
N ALA A 121 10.96 0.37 -19.59
CA ALA A 121 12.05 1.11 -18.99
C ALA A 121 11.77 2.62 -18.95
N GLU A 122 11.19 3.17 -20.01
CA GLU A 122 10.83 4.59 -20.08
C GLU A 122 9.64 4.94 -19.18
N ALA A 123 8.64 4.06 -19.11
CA ALA A 123 7.49 4.24 -18.21
C ALA A 123 7.91 4.21 -16.74
N ASN A 124 8.91 3.37 -16.40
CA ASN A 124 9.47 3.21 -15.06
C ASN A 124 10.75 4.02 -14.84
N ALA A 125 11.02 5.03 -15.68
CA ALA A 125 12.17 5.89 -15.48
C ALA A 125 12.12 6.57 -14.11
N GLN A 126 13.28 6.77 -13.49
CA GLN A 126 13.37 7.26 -12.12
C GLN A 126 12.71 8.63 -11.91
N ASP A 127 12.75 9.49 -12.91
CA ASP A 127 12.08 10.79 -12.92
C ASP A 127 10.55 10.69 -12.99
N ASN A 128 10.02 9.53 -13.38
CA ASN A 128 8.59 9.21 -13.37
C ASN A 128 8.15 8.44 -12.13
N LEU A 129 9.04 8.16 -11.19
CA LEU A 129 8.73 7.42 -9.97
C LEU A 129 8.96 8.28 -8.73
N MET A 130 8.17 8.03 -7.69
CA MET A 130 8.33 8.63 -6.38
C MET A 130 7.92 7.67 -5.26
N ALA A 131 8.64 7.70 -4.14
CA ALA A 131 8.31 6.91 -2.97
C ALA A 131 7.14 7.54 -2.18
N LEU A 132 6.13 6.75 -1.88
CA LEU A 132 4.97 7.17 -1.07
C LEU A 132 4.63 6.13 0.00
N CYS A 133 4.19 6.59 1.16
CA CYS A 133 3.57 5.72 2.16
C CYS A 133 2.14 5.32 1.74
N CYS A 134 1.62 4.27 2.36
CA CYS A 134 0.29 3.73 2.05
C CYS A 134 -0.86 4.73 2.29
N GLU A 135 -0.67 5.74 3.13
CA GLU A 135 -1.68 6.80 3.36
C GLU A 135 -1.60 7.93 2.33
N CYS A 136 -0.38 8.28 1.89
CA CYS A 136 -0.19 9.33 0.88
C CYS A 136 -0.50 8.85 -0.54
N HIS A 137 -0.23 7.59 -0.85
CA HIS A 137 -0.39 7.02 -2.18
C HIS A 137 -1.82 7.17 -2.74
N PRO A 138 -2.90 6.77 -2.02
CA PRO A 138 -4.28 6.97 -2.50
C PRO A 138 -4.65 8.44 -2.68
N THR A 139 -4.08 9.32 -1.84
CA THR A 139 -4.37 10.76 -1.93
C THR A 139 -3.77 11.38 -3.18
N VAL A 140 -2.55 10.97 -3.55
CA VAL A 140 -1.88 11.41 -4.78
C VAL A 140 -2.57 10.85 -6.02
N GLU A 141 -3.00 9.59 -5.99
CA GLU A 141 -3.79 8.98 -7.07
C GLU A 141 -5.10 9.73 -7.33
N ALA A 142 -5.78 10.20 -6.28
CA ALA A 142 -7.08 10.86 -6.41
C ALA A 142 -7.00 12.33 -6.83
N ASN A 143 -5.96 13.05 -6.43
CA ASN A 143 -5.89 14.51 -6.55
C ASN A 143 -4.75 15.02 -7.43
N GLY A 144 -3.90 14.13 -7.93
CA GLY A 144 -2.61 14.49 -8.52
C GLY A 144 -1.60 14.96 -7.46
N LEU A 145 -0.43 15.38 -7.95
CA LEU A 145 0.63 15.96 -7.11
C LEU A 145 0.29 17.38 -6.68
#